data_26565cebd48bfdd0f8c10d5017287537
#
_entry.id   26565cebd48bfdd0f8c10d5017287537
#
_cell.length_a   1.000
_cell.length_b   1.000
_cell.length_c   1.000
_cell.angle_alpha   90.00
_cell.angle_beta   90.00
_cell.angle_gamma   90.00
#
_symmetry.space_group_name_H-M   'P 1'
#
loop_
_entity.id
_entity.type
_entity.pdbx_description
1 polymer ?
#
loop_
_entity_poly.entity_id
_entity_poly.type
_entity_poly.pdbx_seq_one_letter_code
_entity_poly.pdbx_strand_id
1 'polypeptide(L)'
;MSNYSKYIPEDLAKELLEFWMPMHRYDLGSYDGKPYFDTEDKESPDWESCDRYRIPTYGDVIDWFSSKGIHITFDVFFTFALADNVAYLWKVSYIDESNDDIKLVTISEEDALDGKEGCGGSFELDAQSAIRYAMKLKNLI
;
A
#
# COMPACT_ATOMS: atom_id res chain seq x y z
N MET A 1 -7.58 14.46 -10.58
CA MET A 1 -7.75 13.39 -9.58
C MET A 1 -6.58 13.38 -8.61
N SER A 2 -6.86 13.20 -7.33
CA SER A 2 -5.82 13.02 -6.33
C SER A 2 -5.08 11.70 -6.55
N ASN A 3 -3.77 11.65 -6.25
CA ASN A 3 -2.99 10.42 -6.29
C ASN A 3 -3.58 9.34 -5.36
N TYR A 4 -4.18 9.75 -4.25
CA TYR A 4 -4.79 8.83 -3.28
C TYR A 4 -6.03 8.12 -3.81
N SER A 5 -6.69 8.64 -4.83
CA SER A 5 -7.85 8.00 -5.45
C SER A 5 -7.49 7.05 -6.60
N LYS A 6 -6.22 6.93 -6.93
CA LYS A 6 -5.74 5.93 -7.89
C LYS A 6 -5.77 4.54 -7.26
N TYR A 7 -6.03 3.53 -8.09
CA TYR A 7 -6.05 2.14 -7.65
C TYR A 7 -4.65 1.55 -7.59
N ILE A 8 -4.40 0.71 -6.59
CA ILE A 8 -3.13 -0.01 -6.48
C ILE A 8 -3.05 -1.09 -7.57
N PRO A 9 -1.83 -1.59 -7.89
CA PRO A 9 -1.68 -2.71 -8.82
C PRO A 9 -2.30 -4.00 -8.29
N GLU A 10 -2.72 -4.86 -9.19
CA GLU A 10 -3.36 -6.15 -8.86
C GLU A 10 -2.45 -7.03 -8.00
N ASP A 11 -1.15 -7.11 -8.32
CA ASP A 11 -0.20 -7.91 -7.56
C ASP A 11 -0.10 -7.45 -6.10
N LEU A 12 -0.09 -6.13 -5.86
CA LEU A 12 -0.08 -5.58 -4.51
C LEU A 12 -1.41 -5.84 -3.80
N ALA A 13 -2.54 -5.76 -4.51
CA ALA A 13 -3.85 -6.07 -3.95
C ALA A 13 -3.92 -7.52 -3.47
N LYS A 14 -3.37 -8.45 -4.23
CA LYS A 14 -3.30 -9.87 -3.85
C LYS A 14 -2.43 -10.07 -2.61
N GLU A 15 -1.27 -9.42 -2.54
CA GLU A 15 -0.40 -9.46 -1.37
C GLU A 15 -1.12 -8.94 -0.11
N LEU A 16 -1.84 -7.82 -0.24
CA LEU A 16 -2.58 -7.23 0.87
C LEU A 16 -3.75 -8.12 1.33
N LEU A 17 -4.42 -8.80 0.41
CA LEU A 17 -5.47 -9.75 0.78
C LEU A 17 -4.90 -10.91 1.60
N GLU A 18 -3.75 -11.46 1.20
CA GLU A 18 -3.04 -12.49 1.96
C GLU A 18 -2.58 -11.97 3.32
N PHE A 19 -2.38 -10.67 3.44
CA PHE A 19 -1.98 -9.98 4.66
C PHE A 19 -3.18 -9.58 5.54
N TRP A 20 -4.36 -10.08 5.22
CA TRP A 20 -5.61 -9.89 5.96
C TRP A 20 -6.20 -8.48 5.91
N MET A 21 -5.84 -7.68 4.92
CA MET A 21 -6.53 -6.42 4.67
C MET A 21 -7.97 -6.70 4.22
N PRO A 22 -9.00 -6.14 4.90
CA PRO A 22 -10.39 -6.30 4.45
C PRO A 22 -10.61 -5.68 3.09
N MET A 23 -11.19 -6.43 2.16
CA MET A 23 -11.53 -5.95 0.83
C MET A 23 -12.97 -6.28 0.52
N HIS A 24 -13.64 -5.37 -0.18
CA HIS A 24 -15.01 -5.61 -0.62
C HIS A 24 -15.07 -6.72 -1.64
N ARG A 25 -15.90 -7.71 -1.35
CA ARG A 25 -16.19 -8.77 -2.29
C ARG A 25 -17.03 -8.22 -3.44
N TYR A 26 -16.67 -8.58 -4.65
CA TYR A 26 -17.36 -8.13 -5.83
C TYR A 26 -18.52 -9.09 -6.16
N ASP A 27 -19.75 -8.58 -6.17
CA ASP A 27 -20.92 -9.34 -6.56
C ASP A 27 -21.15 -9.28 -8.07
N LEU A 28 -21.32 -10.44 -8.70
CA LEU A 28 -21.48 -10.59 -10.14
C LEU A 28 -22.62 -9.78 -10.76
N GLY A 29 -23.59 -9.34 -9.97
CA GLY A 29 -24.74 -8.57 -10.44
C GLY A 29 -24.58 -7.04 -10.42
N SER A 30 -23.46 -6.52 -9.89
CA SER A 30 -23.29 -5.10 -9.63
C SER A 30 -22.01 -4.51 -10.24
N TYR A 31 -21.77 -4.82 -11.54
CA TYR A 31 -20.62 -4.24 -12.23
C TYR A 31 -20.76 -2.71 -12.31
N ASP A 32 -19.86 -2.00 -11.65
CA ASP A 32 -19.86 -0.54 -11.56
C ASP A 32 -18.69 0.11 -12.32
N GLY A 33 -17.97 -0.67 -13.11
CA GLY A 33 -16.81 -0.18 -13.88
C GLY A 33 -15.52 -0.05 -13.07
N LYS A 34 -15.53 -0.42 -11.78
CA LYS A 34 -14.32 -0.34 -10.94
C LYS A 34 -13.46 -1.59 -11.10
N PRO A 35 -12.13 -1.46 -10.94
CA PRO A 35 -11.24 -2.60 -11.09
C PRO A 35 -11.44 -3.65 -10.00
N TYR A 36 -11.27 -4.90 -10.37
CA TYR A 36 -11.36 -6.05 -9.48
C TYR A 36 -10.29 -7.08 -9.83
N PHE A 37 -10.07 -8.04 -8.93
CA PHE A 37 -9.20 -9.17 -9.19
C PHE A 37 -9.85 -10.46 -8.71
N ASP A 38 -9.51 -11.56 -9.34
CA ASP A 38 -10.00 -12.89 -8.99
C ASP A 38 -8.96 -13.61 -8.15
N THR A 39 -9.41 -14.26 -7.07
CA THR A 39 -8.59 -15.24 -6.38
C THR A 39 -8.78 -16.58 -7.06
N GLU A 40 -7.73 -17.07 -7.71
CA GLU A 40 -7.78 -18.39 -8.34
C GLU A 40 -7.65 -19.47 -7.30
N ASP A 41 -8.66 -20.34 -7.22
CA ASP A 41 -8.49 -21.64 -6.60
C ASP A 41 -7.90 -22.57 -7.66
N LYS A 42 -6.62 -22.89 -7.53
CA LYS A 42 -5.90 -23.73 -8.48
C LYS A 42 -6.44 -25.15 -8.58
N GLU A 43 -7.21 -25.59 -7.60
CA GLU A 43 -7.79 -26.94 -7.56
C GLU A 43 -9.15 -27.02 -8.23
N SER A 44 -9.81 -25.89 -8.47
CA SER A 44 -11.12 -25.85 -9.10
C SER A 44 -11.16 -24.72 -10.14
N PRO A 45 -10.96 -25.03 -11.41
CA PRO A 45 -10.98 -24.03 -12.48
C PRO A 45 -12.38 -23.49 -12.77
N ASP A 46 -13.37 -23.84 -11.98
CA ASP A 46 -14.73 -23.36 -12.13
C ASP A 46 -14.82 -21.89 -11.68
N TRP A 47 -15.22 -21.03 -12.60
CA TRP A 47 -15.36 -19.59 -12.32
C TRP A 47 -16.36 -19.28 -11.18
N GLU A 48 -17.29 -20.20 -10.87
CA GLU A 48 -18.24 -20.06 -9.77
C GLU A 48 -17.57 -20.17 -8.39
N SER A 49 -16.39 -20.78 -8.31
CA SER A 49 -15.65 -20.94 -7.06
C SER A 49 -14.61 -19.84 -6.82
N CYS A 50 -14.41 -18.96 -7.80
CA CYS A 50 -13.46 -17.86 -7.66
C CYS A 50 -14.08 -16.70 -6.89
N ASP A 51 -13.43 -16.29 -5.81
CA ASP A 51 -13.79 -15.07 -5.11
C ASP A 51 -13.23 -13.86 -5.86
N ARG A 52 -14.06 -12.84 -6.02
CA ARG A 52 -13.67 -11.58 -6.64
C ARG A 52 -13.68 -10.47 -5.60
N TYR A 53 -12.63 -9.68 -5.61
CA TYR A 53 -12.48 -8.57 -4.69
C TYR A 53 -12.22 -7.28 -5.46
N ARG A 54 -12.73 -6.18 -4.95
CA ARG A 54 -12.44 -4.85 -5.50
C ARG A 54 -11.02 -4.46 -5.16
N ILE A 55 -10.31 -3.91 -6.12
CA ILE A 55 -8.97 -3.37 -5.89
C ILE A 55 -9.12 -2.05 -5.11
N PRO A 56 -8.46 -1.90 -3.95
CA PRO A 56 -8.52 -0.66 -3.20
C PRO A 56 -7.69 0.45 -3.85
N THR A 57 -7.97 1.68 -3.46
CA THR A 57 -7.14 2.83 -3.81
C THR A 57 -5.93 2.94 -2.87
N TYR A 58 -4.93 3.73 -3.25
CA TYR A 58 -3.80 4.04 -2.36
C TYR A 58 -4.28 4.65 -1.03
N GLY A 59 -5.27 5.56 -1.10
CA GLY A 59 -5.87 6.16 0.09
C GLY A 59 -6.49 5.13 1.02
N ASP A 60 -7.22 4.17 0.46
CA ASP A 60 -7.84 3.10 1.25
C ASP A 60 -6.79 2.28 2.01
N VAL A 61 -5.69 1.94 1.34
CA VAL A 61 -4.60 1.16 1.94
C VAL A 61 -3.89 1.96 3.03
N ILE A 62 -3.57 3.22 2.75
CA ILE A 62 -2.91 4.11 3.71
C ILE A 62 -3.79 4.30 4.96
N ASP A 63 -5.09 4.51 4.78
CA ASP A 63 -6.04 4.63 5.88
C ASP A 63 -6.14 3.35 6.71
N TRP A 64 -6.11 2.20 6.04
CA TRP A 64 -6.14 0.92 6.75
C TRP A 64 -4.91 0.74 7.64
N PHE A 65 -3.70 1.03 7.13
CA PHE A 65 -2.48 0.98 7.95
C PHE A 65 -2.55 1.98 9.10
N SER A 66 -3.08 3.17 8.86
CA SER A 66 -3.28 4.18 9.90
C SER A 66 -4.18 3.66 11.01
N SER A 67 -5.25 2.94 10.67
CA SER A 67 -6.13 2.30 11.65
C SER A 67 -5.42 1.23 12.49
N LYS A 68 -4.31 0.70 12.00
CA LYS A 68 -3.46 -0.28 12.69
C LYS A 68 -2.26 0.36 13.41
N GLY A 69 -2.20 1.67 13.45
CA GLY A 69 -1.13 2.41 14.12
C GLY A 69 0.12 2.64 13.28
N ILE A 70 0.08 2.34 11.99
CA ILE A 70 1.19 2.57 11.07
C ILE A 70 0.80 3.68 10.10
N HIS A 71 1.49 4.82 10.18
CA HIS A 71 1.17 6.01 9.43
C HIS A 71 2.14 6.19 8.28
N ILE A 72 1.62 6.21 7.05
CA ILE A 72 2.41 6.42 5.84
C ILE A 72 2.20 7.85 5.37
N THR A 73 3.27 8.59 5.22
CA THR A 73 3.27 9.97 4.74
C THR A 73 4.31 10.15 3.64
N PHE A 74 4.21 11.24 2.90
CA PHE A 74 5.12 11.52 1.78
C PHE A 74 5.63 12.94 1.86
N ASP A 75 6.94 13.11 1.66
CA ASP A 75 7.55 14.38 1.35
C ASP A 75 7.57 14.55 -0.17
N VAL A 76 7.36 15.77 -0.63
CA VAL A 76 7.31 16.11 -2.05
C VAL A 76 8.46 17.04 -2.37
N PHE A 77 9.19 16.79 -3.44
CA PHE A 77 10.27 17.66 -3.87
C PHE A 77 10.30 17.80 -5.39
N PHE A 78 10.94 18.88 -5.85
CA PHE A 78 11.08 19.19 -7.26
C PHE A 78 12.23 18.39 -7.86
N THR A 79 12.02 17.85 -9.06
CA THR A 79 13.05 17.17 -9.83
C THR A 79 12.82 17.31 -11.32
N PHE A 80 13.90 17.38 -12.10
CA PHE A 80 13.81 17.33 -13.56
C PHE A 80 13.75 15.90 -14.12
N ALA A 81 13.94 14.89 -13.26
CA ALA A 81 14.01 13.49 -13.69
C ALA A 81 12.65 12.90 -14.07
N LEU A 82 11.55 13.49 -13.59
CA LEU A 82 10.18 13.01 -13.83
C LEU A 82 9.40 14.00 -14.69
N ALA A 83 8.46 13.48 -15.48
CA ALA A 83 7.69 14.27 -16.44
C ALA A 83 6.86 15.39 -15.79
N ASP A 84 6.36 15.20 -14.58
CA ASP A 84 5.60 16.18 -13.81
C ASP A 84 6.45 17.04 -12.88
N ASN A 85 7.75 16.85 -12.91
CA ASN A 85 8.74 17.53 -12.06
C ASN A 85 8.54 17.35 -10.56
N VAL A 86 7.78 16.34 -10.13
CA VAL A 86 7.48 16.07 -8.72
C VAL A 86 7.94 14.66 -8.38
N ALA A 87 8.73 14.54 -7.33
CA ALA A 87 9.12 13.26 -6.77
C ALA A 87 8.63 13.14 -5.32
N TYR A 88 8.47 11.92 -4.87
CA TYR A 88 7.95 11.59 -3.55
C TYR A 88 8.96 10.75 -2.78
N LEU A 89 9.09 11.04 -1.48
CA LEU A 89 9.85 10.22 -0.52
C LEU A 89 8.93 9.85 0.62
N TRP A 90 8.77 8.57 0.87
CA TRP A 90 7.87 8.11 1.92
C TRP A 90 8.53 8.12 3.30
N LYS A 91 7.68 8.29 4.31
CA LYS A 91 8.01 8.09 5.72
C LYS A 91 6.95 7.19 6.34
N VAL A 92 7.37 6.30 7.22
CA VAL A 92 6.47 5.44 7.99
C VAL A 92 6.69 5.71 9.46
N SER A 93 5.63 6.02 10.18
CA SER A 93 5.67 6.34 11.61
C SER A 93 4.78 5.40 12.40
N TYR A 94 5.24 4.99 13.57
CA TYR A 94 4.46 4.18 14.49
C TYR A 94 4.86 4.48 15.93
N ILE A 95 4.00 4.10 16.87
CA ILE A 95 4.28 4.25 18.30
C ILE A 95 4.95 2.97 18.79
N ASP A 96 6.12 3.12 19.39
CA ASP A 96 6.83 2.04 20.07
C ASP A 96 6.59 2.19 21.57
N GLU A 97 5.94 1.20 22.17
CA GLU A 97 5.62 1.15 23.60
C GLU A 97 6.56 0.24 24.39
N SER A 98 7.67 -0.18 23.81
CA SER A 98 8.61 -1.05 24.50
C SER A 98 9.33 -0.33 25.65
N ASN A 99 9.64 -1.06 26.73
CA ASN A 99 10.42 -0.59 27.88
C ASN A 99 9.78 0.54 28.70
N ASP A 100 8.46 0.58 28.84
CA ASP A 100 7.69 1.62 29.56
C ASP A 100 7.86 3.04 29.00
N ASP A 101 8.56 3.18 27.89
CA ASP A 101 8.69 4.44 27.16
C ASP A 101 7.81 4.41 25.90
N ILE A 102 7.00 5.44 25.75
CA ILE A 102 6.20 5.65 24.55
C ILE A 102 6.98 6.56 23.62
N LYS A 103 7.37 6.05 22.46
CA LYS A 103 8.11 6.82 21.46
C LYS A 103 7.43 6.77 20.11
N LEU A 104 7.42 7.91 19.43
CA LEU A 104 7.09 7.94 18.01
C LEU A 104 8.36 7.61 17.21
N VAL A 105 8.31 6.51 16.49
CA VAL A 105 9.40 6.11 15.59
C VAL A 105 9.01 6.49 14.18
N THR A 106 9.88 7.22 13.49
CA THR A 106 9.70 7.59 12.10
C THR A 106 10.88 7.08 11.29
N ILE A 107 10.58 6.28 10.26
CA ILE A 107 11.58 5.72 9.36
C ILE A 107 11.36 6.33 7.98
N SER A 108 12.41 6.96 7.44
CA SER A 108 12.38 7.49 6.08
C SER A 108 12.74 6.42 5.07
N GLU A 109 12.37 6.62 3.83
CA GLU A 109 12.75 5.74 2.72
C GLU A 109 14.27 5.61 2.61
N GLU A 110 15.00 6.71 2.78
CA GLU A 110 16.48 6.69 2.73
C GLU A 110 17.08 5.79 3.79
N ASP A 111 16.56 5.86 5.01
CA ASP A 111 17.03 5.03 6.13
C ASP A 111 16.66 3.55 5.91
N ALA A 112 15.47 3.29 5.44
CA ALA A 112 14.97 1.92 5.21
C ALA A 112 15.73 1.21 4.10
N LEU A 113 16.17 1.94 3.08
CA LEU A 113 16.88 1.41 1.92
C LEU A 113 18.41 1.61 1.99
N ASP A 114 18.95 2.09 3.12
CA ASP A 114 20.37 2.34 3.35
C ASP A 114 21.01 3.25 2.27
N GLY A 115 20.23 4.21 1.77
CA GLY A 115 20.70 5.14 0.73
C GLY A 115 20.92 4.49 -0.64
N LYS A 116 20.36 3.30 -0.88
CA LYS A 116 20.47 2.61 -2.17
C LYS A 116 19.73 3.37 -3.27
N GLU A 117 20.17 3.19 -4.51
CA GLU A 117 19.51 3.76 -5.69
C GLU A 117 18.03 3.38 -5.72
N GLY A 118 17.21 4.31 -6.17
CA GLY A 118 15.76 4.12 -6.25
C GLY A 118 14.95 4.81 -5.16
N CYS A 119 15.61 5.59 -4.29
CA CYS A 119 14.93 6.44 -3.33
C CYS A 119 14.30 7.62 -4.05
N GLY A 120 13.01 7.82 -3.83
CA GLY A 120 12.25 8.87 -4.48
C GLY A 120 11.82 8.47 -5.89
N GLY A 121 10.70 8.98 -6.32
CA GLY A 121 10.17 8.69 -7.64
C GLY A 121 8.73 9.15 -7.76
N SER A 122 8.00 8.59 -8.74
CA SER A 122 6.58 8.86 -8.89
C SER A 122 5.81 8.43 -7.65
N PHE A 123 4.66 9.06 -7.43
CA PHE A 123 3.82 8.69 -6.28
C PHE A 123 3.51 7.19 -6.25
N GLU A 124 3.15 6.62 -7.38
CA GLU A 124 2.73 5.21 -7.45
C GLU A 124 3.85 4.25 -7.03
N LEU A 125 5.05 4.44 -7.55
CA LEU A 125 6.20 3.59 -7.20
C LEU A 125 6.59 3.77 -5.75
N ASP A 126 6.61 5.01 -5.27
CA ASP A 126 6.98 5.33 -3.90
C ASP A 126 5.96 4.79 -2.90
N ALA A 127 4.68 4.95 -3.20
CA ALA A 127 3.60 4.42 -2.36
C ALA A 127 3.63 2.90 -2.27
N GLN A 128 3.90 2.20 -3.36
CA GLN A 128 4.04 0.74 -3.35
C GLN A 128 5.19 0.30 -2.46
N SER A 129 6.32 0.98 -2.53
CA SER A 129 7.48 0.74 -1.66
C SER A 129 7.12 0.96 -0.19
N ALA A 130 6.44 2.06 0.13
CA ALA A 130 6.00 2.37 1.49
C ALA A 130 5.04 1.32 2.05
N ILE A 131 4.09 0.88 1.25
CA ILE A 131 3.10 -0.13 1.65
C ILE A 131 3.78 -1.46 1.95
N ARG A 132 4.70 -1.90 1.10
CA ARG A 132 5.45 -3.13 1.33
C ARG A 132 6.32 -3.05 2.58
N TYR A 133 6.92 -1.90 2.83
CA TYR A 133 7.67 -1.67 4.06
C TYR A 133 6.77 -1.72 5.30
N ALA A 134 5.60 -1.09 5.24
CA ALA A 134 4.61 -1.12 6.32
C ALA A 134 4.14 -2.56 6.63
N MET A 135 3.99 -3.40 5.62
CA MET A 135 3.67 -4.81 5.80
C MET A 135 4.75 -5.55 6.60
N LYS A 136 6.01 -5.27 6.32
CA LYS A 136 7.13 -5.85 7.07
C LYS A 136 7.12 -5.40 8.52
N LEU A 137 6.86 -4.12 8.77
CA LEU A 137 6.77 -3.60 10.14
C LEU A 137 5.66 -4.25 10.94
N LYS A 138 4.50 -4.45 10.33
CA LYS A 138 3.36 -5.08 11.00
C LYS A 138 3.70 -6.51 11.46
N ASN A 139 4.51 -7.23 10.73
CA ASN A 139 4.97 -8.57 11.12
C ASN A 139 5.99 -8.54 12.26
N LEU A 140 6.65 -7.40 12.46
CA LEU A 140 7.67 -7.24 13.51
C LEU A 140 7.11 -6.69 14.83
N ILE A 141 5.99 -6.04 14.74
CA ILE A 141 5.28 -5.45 15.88
C ILE A 141 3.89 -6.06 16.01
#